data_e90ff32341e0474fae27e4c23d26539e
#
_entry.id   e90ff32341e0474fae27e4c23d26539e
#
_cell.length_a   1.000
_cell.length_b   1.000
_cell.length_c   1.000
_cell.angle_alpha   90.00
_cell.angle_beta   90.00
_cell.angle_gamma   90.00
#
_symmetry.space_group_name_H-M   'P 1'
#
loop_
_entity.id
_entity.type
_entity.pdbx_description
1 polymer ?
#
loop_
_entity_poly.entity_id
_entity_poly.type
_entity_poly.pdbx_seq_one_letter_code
_entity_poly.pdbx_strand_id
1 'polypeptide(L)'
;MGMLVNVVVADLEDAGAIIESEKPVEEWKGFEANGLDPAKFAMLHALLSGELFDEALDECGPLHAASDEGPWLMNLPDDSVAHLAELEEDALDRVGEELAATEEFEEDGWSADEVKGFVTALADLAGVARAQGRALFVWM
;
A
#
# COMPACT_ATOMS: atom_id res chain seq x y z
N MET A 1 -9.08 -12.10 -9.12
CA MET A 1 -7.67 -11.94 -9.51
C MET A 1 -7.22 -10.50 -9.32
N GLY A 2 -6.21 -10.27 -8.54
CA GLY A 2 -5.68 -8.93 -8.34
C GLY A 2 -4.78 -8.50 -9.49
N MET A 3 -4.34 -7.27 -9.44
CA MET A 3 -3.45 -6.70 -10.45
C MET A 3 -2.02 -6.62 -9.91
N LEU A 4 -1.07 -6.49 -10.82
CA LEU A 4 0.32 -6.24 -10.47
C LEU A 4 0.45 -4.80 -9.99
N VAL A 5 1.01 -4.60 -8.81
CA VAL A 5 1.22 -3.27 -8.27
C VAL A 5 2.70 -3.05 -7.98
N ASN A 6 3.13 -1.79 -8.10
CA ASN A 6 4.46 -1.34 -7.68
C ASN A 6 4.26 -0.36 -6.53
N VAL A 7 4.88 -0.64 -5.39
CA VAL A 7 4.85 0.25 -4.23
C VAL A 7 6.22 0.89 -4.11
N VAL A 8 6.30 2.21 -4.18
CA VAL A 8 7.58 2.93 -4.22
C VAL A 8 7.61 4.11 -3.27
N VAL A 9 8.82 4.45 -2.81
CA VAL A 9 9.10 5.64 -2.01
C VAL A 9 9.58 6.72 -2.96
N ALA A 10 8.93 7.88 -2.95
CA ALA A 10 9.31 9.01 -3.80
C ALA A 10 8.82 10.33 -3.22
N ASP A 11 9.31 11.44 -3.74
CA ASP A 11 8.82 12.76 -3.38
C ASP A 11 7.45 12.99 -4.03
N LEU A 12 6.62 13.80 -3.41
CA LEU A 12 5.30 14.14 -3.95
C LEU A 12 5.41 14.73 -5.37
N GLU A 13 6.49 15.42 -5.67
CA GLU A 13 6.74 16.01 -6.99
C GLU A 13 6.92 14.96 -8.08
N ASP A 14 7.31 13.74 -7.71
CA ASP A 14 7.59 12.66 -8.64
C ASP A 14 6.33 11.90 -9.11
N ALA A 15 5.16 12.24 -8.57
CA ALA A 15 3.92 11.53 -8.89
C ALA A 15 3.67 11.40 -10.41
N GLY A 16 3.86 12.49 -11.16
CA GLY A 16 3.69 12.49 -12.61
C GLY A 16 4.68 11.58 -13.33
N ALA A 17 5.93 11.55 -12.86
CA ALA A 17 6.97 10.69 -13.43
C ALA A 17 6.70 9.21 -13.13
N ILE A 18 6.19 8.91 -11.93
CA ILE A 18 5.86 7.54 -11.53
C ILE A 18 4.76 6.99 -12.41
N ILE A 19 3.69 7.76 -12.65
CA ILE A 19 2.54 7.29 -13.41
C ILE A 19 2.90 7.03 -14.88
N GLU A 20 3.89 7.75 -15.39
CA GLU A 20 4.38 7.58 -16.76
C GLU A 20 5.43 6.45 -16.90
N SER A 21 5.94 5.95 -15.78
CA SER A 21 6.95 4.89 -15.79
C SER A 21 6.31 3.54 -16.16
N GLU A 22 7.04 2.73 -16.91
CA GLU A 22 6.61 1.37 -17.23
C GLU A 22 6.82 0.42 -16.06
N LYS A 23 7.82 0.71 -15.21
CA LYS A 23 8.14 -0.13 -14.05
C LYS A 23 8.77 0.73 -12.95
N PRO A 24 7.95 1.35 -12.12
CA PRO A 24 8.45 2.27 -11.08
C PRO A 24 9.51 1.68 -10.15
N VAL A 25 9.46 0.38 -9.83
CA VAL A 25 10.43 -0.25 -8.93
C VAL A 25 11.85 -0.27 -9.48
N GLU A 26 12.05 -0.04 -10.79
CA GLU A 26 13.38 0.06 -11.38
C GLU A 26 13.96 1.47 -11.21
N GLU A 27 13.12 2.47 -10.98
CA GLU A 27 13.52 3.88 -10.87
C GLU A 27 13.49 4.40 -9.44
N TRP A 28 12.59 3.86 -8.60
CA TRP A 28 12.45 4.25 -7.20
C TRP A 28 12.54 3.02 -6.31
N LYS A 29 12.94 3.23 -5.07
CA LYS A 29 13.01 2.14 -4.09
C LYS A 29 11.60 1.64 -3.77
N GLY A 30 11.40 0.33 -3.88
CA GLY A 30 10.09 -0.25 -3.61
C GLY A 30 10.05 -1.75 -3.88
N PHE A 31 8.84 -2.27 -3.97
CA PHE A 31 8.62 -3.67 -4.30
C PHE A 31 7.41 -3.84 -5.22
N GLU A 32 7.38 -4.97 -5.90
CA GLU A 32 6.29 -5.40 -6.77
C GLU A 32 5.48 -6.48 -6.08
N ALA A 33 4.17 -6.48 -6.25
CA ALA A 33 3.31 -7.53 -5.70
C ALA A 33 2.12 -7.77 -6.62
N ASN A 34 1.64 -9.02 -6.65
CA ASN A 34 0.43 -9.41 -7.37
C ASN A 34 -0.72 -9.59 -6.39
N GLY A 35 -1.94 -9.41 -6.87
CA GLY A 35 -3.12 -9.72 -6.08
C GLY A 35 -3.58 -8.61 -5.15
N LEU A 36 -3.06 -7.41 -5.34
CA LEU A 36 -3.45 -6.24 -4.56
C LEU A 36 -4.38 -5.34 -5.36
N ASP A 37 -5.19 -4.56 -4.65
CA ASP A 37 -6.13 -3.60 -5.22
C ASP A 37 -6.39 -2.48 -4.21
N PRO A 38 -7.06 -1.39 -4.59
CA PRO A 38 -7.35 -0.29 -3.66
C PRO A 38 -8.10 -0.71 -2.40
N ALA A 39 -9.00 -1.70 -2.51
CA ALA A 39 -9.77 -2.16 -1.36
C ALA A 39 -8.88 -2.79 -0.29
N LYS A 40 -7.85 -3.54 -0.70
CA LYS A 40 -6.90 -4.15 0.23
C LYS A 40 -6.09 -3.10 0.99
N PHE A 41 -5.63 -2.06 0.28
CA PHE A 41 -4.91 -0.96 0.94
C PHE A 41 -5.82 -0.18 1.88
N ALA A 42 -7.08 0.04 1.48
CA ALA A 42 -8.06 0.72 2.32
C ALA A 42 -8.37 -0.09 3.58
N MET A 43 -8.46 -1.42 3.47
CA MET A 43 -8.70 -2.28 4.63
C MET A 43 -7.53 -2.22 5.60
N LEU A 44 -6.30 -2.22 5.09
CA LEU A 44 -5.11 -2.05 5.93
C LEU A 44 -5.14 -0.69 6.65
N HIS A 45 -5.45 0.38 5.93
CA HIS A 45 -5.54 1.71 6.53
C HIS A 45 -6.62 1.75 7.61
N ALA A 46 -7.79 1.15 7.37
CA ALA A 46 -8.87 1.08 8.33
C ALA A 46 -8.45 0.37 9.63
N LEU A 47 -7.73 -0.75 9.50
CA LEU A 47 -7.22 -1.49 10.66
C LEU A 47 -6.21 -0.68 11.46
N LEU A 48 -5.33 0.04 10.78
CA LEU A 48 -4.27 0.81 11.44
C LEU A 48 -4.80 2.08 12.09
N SER A 49 -5.74 2.76 11.44
CA SER A 49 -6.26 4.05 11.92
C SER A 49 -7.49 3.93 12.81
N GLY A 50 -8.18 2.80 12.76
CA GLY A 50 -9.46 2.63 13.44
C GLY A 50 -10.64 3.26 12.71
N GLU A 51 -10.45 3.74 11.49
CA GLU A 51 -11.50 4.31 10.66
C GLU A 51 -12.43 3.24 10.07
N LEU A 52 -13.61 3.66 9.63
CA LEU A 52 -14.51 2.78 8.90
C LEU A 52 -13.92 2.52 7.51
N PHE A 53 -14.20 1.34 6.96
CA PHE A 53 -13.71 0.95 5.64
C PHE A 53 -14.07 1.95 4.54
N ASP A 54 -15.30 2.45 4.54
CA ASP A 54 -15.75 3.41 3.53
C ASP A 54 -14.94 4.71 3.56
N GLU A 55 -14.63 5.19 4.75
CA GLU A 55 -13.81 6.39 4.94
C GLU A 55 -12.37 6.14 4.47
N ALA A 56 -11.82 4.99 4.85
CA ALA A 56 -10.47 4.59 4.43
C ALA A 56 -10.38 4.45 2.91
N LEU A 57 -11.42 3.90 2.29
CA LEU A 57 -11.47 3.73 0.83
C LEU A 57 -11.43 5.09 0.11
N ASP A 58 -12.14 6.08 0.63
CA ASP A 58 -12.12 7.44 0.08
C ASP A 58 -10.72 8.06 0.19
N GLU A 59 -10.05 7.88 1.32
CA GLU A 59 -8.70 8.40 1.54
C GLU A 59 -7.65 7.72 0.67
N CYS A 60 -7.84 6.43 0.38
CA CYS A 60 -6.94 5.65 -0.46
C CYS A 60 -7.33 5.66 -1.93
N GLY A 61 -8.20 6.56 -2.35
CA GLY A 61 -8.60 6.70 -3.74
C GLY A 61 -7.44 7.12 -4.66
N PRO A 62 -7.55 6.85 -5.97
CA PRO A 62 -6.50 7.21 -6.91
C PRO A 62 -6.22 8.71 -6.91
N LEU A 63 -4.94 9.07 -6.83
CA LEU A 63 -4.48 10.45 -6.88
C LEU A 63 -4.41 10.94 -8.33
N HIS A 64 -3.90 10.08 -9.22
CA HIS A 64 -3.73 10.35 -10.64
C HIS A 64 -4.09 9.13 -11.48
N ALA A 65 -4.48 9.35 -12.72
CA ALA A 65 -4.68 8.30 -13.71
C ALA A 65 -4.08 8.76 -15.03
N ALA A 66 -3.34 7.88 -15.70
CA ALA A 66 -2.79 8.17 -17.03
C ALA A 66 -3.89 8.14 -18.09
N SER A 67 -4.89 7.27 -17.89
CA SER A 67 -6.07 7.15 -18.74
C SER A 67 -7.18 6.47 -17.94
N ASP A 68 -8.38 6.33 -18.52
CA ASP A 68 -9.50 5.64 -17.87
C ASP A 68 -9.19 4.16 -17.60
N GLU A 69 -8.27 3.59 -18.36
CA GLU A 69 -7.84 2.20 -18.20
C GLU A 69 -6.61 2.04 -17.31
N GLY A 70 -6.08 3.15 -16.81
CA GLY A 70 -4.88 3.16 -16.00
C GLY A 70 -3.61 3.43 -16.82
N PRO A 71 -2.43 3.29 -16.24
CA PRO A 71 -2.23 2.99 -14.82
C PRO A 71 -2.75 4.09 -13.89
N TRP A 72 -3.04 3.68 -12.66
CA TRP A 72 -3.47 4.60 -11.61
C TRP A 72 -2.38 4.73 -10.57
N LEU A 73 -2.28 5.89 -9.97
CA LEU A 73 -1.35 6.16 -8.88
C LEU A 73 -2.12 6.57 -7.64
N MET A 74 -1.84 5.88 -6.54
CA MET A 74 -2.42 6.17 -5.23
C MET A 74 -1.30 6.58 -4.28
N ASN A 75 -1.56 7.63 -3.47
CA ASN A 75 -0.66 8.01 -2.40
C ASN A 75 -1.23 7.46 -1.09
N LEU A 76 -0.47 6.63 -0.39
CA LEU A 76 -0.94 6.14 0.91
C LEU A 76 -1.05 7.32 1.89
N PRO A 77 -2.15 7.37 2.67
CA PRO A 77 -2.30 8.44 3.66
C PRO A 77 -1.12 8.53 4.62
N ASP A 78 -0.74 9.73 5.01
CA ASP A 78 0.37 9.97 5.94
C ASP A 78 0.19 9.21 7.25
N ASP A 79 -1.04 9.10 7.74
CA ASP A 79 -1.36 8.34 8.95
C ASP A 79 -1.03 6.86 8.80
N SER A 80 -1.32 6.26 7.64
CA SER A 80 -0.96 4.87 7.35
C SER A 80 0.55 4.69 7.35
N VAL A 81 1.28 5.60 6.71
CA VAL A 81 2.75 5.54 6.66
C VAL A 81 3.32 5.62 8.08
N ALA A 82 2.82 6.54 8.90
CA ALA A 82 3.28 6.69 10.27
C ALA A 82 2.99 5.44 11.11
N HIS A 83 1.79 4.89 11.02
CA HIS A 83 1.44 3.68 11.75
C HIS A 83 2.29 2.48 11.32
N LEU A 84 2.48 2.31 10.01
CA LEU A 84 3.31 1.23 9.47
C LEU A 84 4.75 1.33 9.96
N ALA A 85 5.31 2.55 9.92
CA ALA A 85 6.69 2.77 10.33
C ALA A 85 6.93 2.49 11.82
N GLU A 86 5.88 2.59 12.64
CA GLU A 86 5.95 2.36 14.09
C GLU A 86 5.62 0.93 14.52
N LEU A 87 5.20 0.05 13.60
CA LEU A 87 4.84 -1.32 13.94
C LEU A 87 6.07 -2.13 14.38
N GLU A 88 5.93 -2.75 15.55
CA GLU A 88 6.92 -3.70 16.07
C GLU A 88 6.57 -5.11 15.58
N GLU A 89 7.47 -6.07 15.75
CA GLU A 89 7.29 -7.43 15.26
C GLU A 89 6.00 -8.08 15.74
N ASP A 90 5.67 -7.95 17.02
CA ASP A 90 4.43 -8.51 17.57
C ASP A 90 3.19 -7.88 16.95
N ALA A 91 3.25 -6.57 16.69
CA ALA A 91 2.17 -5.85 16.04
C ALA A 91 2.03 -6.25 14.57
N LEU A 92 3.15 -6.49 13.88
CA LEU A 92 3.13 -6.98 12.49
C LEU A 92 2.43 -8.32 12.38
N ASP A 93 2.70 -9.24 13.31
CA ASP A 93 2.05 -10.55 13.37
C ASP A 93 0.53 -10.39 13.54
N ARG A 94 0.12 -9.54 14.47
CA ARG A 94 -1.29 -9.30 14.75
C ARG A 94 -2.02 -8.67 13.57
N VAL A 95 -1.43 -7.64 12.98
CA VAL A 95 -2.01 -6.96 11.82
C VAL A 95 -2.13 -7.93 10.64
N GLY A 96 -1.10 -8.74 10.40
CA GLY A 96 -1.12 -9.75 9.35
C GLY A 96 -2.26 -10.75 9.53
N GLU A 97 -2.46 -11.25 10.75
CA GLU A 97 -3.53 -12.19 11.05
C GLU A 97 -4.91 -11.55 10.89
N GLU A 98 -5.09 -10.34 11.42
CA GLU A 98 -6.36 -9.61 11.33
C GLU A 98 -6.71 -9.26 9.88
N LEU A 99 -5.72 -8.83 9.13
CA LEU A 99 -5.92 -8.45 7.72
C LEU A 99 -6.24 -9.67 6.86
N ALA A 100 -5.56 -10.81 7.11
CA ALA A 100 -5.82 -12.06 6.40
C ALA A 100 -7.24 -12.58 6.64
N ALA A 101 -7.83 -12.28 7.79
CA ALA A 101 -9.18 -12.68 8.14
C ALA A 101 -10.25 -11.80 7.49
N THR A 102 -9.89 -10.69 6.86
CA THR A 102 -10.85 -9.84 6.17
C THR A 102 -11.32 -10.48 4.87
N GLU A 103 -12.52 -10.12 4.43
CA GLU A 103 -13.08 -10.69 3.19
C GLU A 103 -12.20 -10.37 1.97
N GLU A 104 -11.62 -9.19 1.91
CA GLU A 104 -10.79 -8.73 0.80
C GLU A 104 -9.60 -9.65 0.54
N PHE A 105 -8.98 -10.17 1.59
CA PHE A 105 -7.85 -11.08 1.46
C PHE A 105 -8.28 -12.54 1.43
N GLU A 106 -9.29 -12.91 2.22
CA GLU A 106 -9.77 -14.29 2.29
C GLU A 106 -10.34 -14.77 0.96
N GLU A 107 -11.13 -13.94 0.27
CA GLU A 107 -11.72 -14.28 -1.02
C GLU A 107 -10.67 -14.53 -2.09
N ASP A 108 -9.53 -13.84 -2.03
CA ASP A 108 -8.44 -14.02 -2.98
C ASP A 108 -7.45 -15.12 -2.57
N GLY A 109 -7.73 -15.80 -1.46
CA GLY A 109 -6.92 -16.94 -1.03
C GLY A 109 -5.59 -16.60 -0.39
N TRP A 110 -5.44 -15.39 0.15
CA TRP A 110 -4.22 -15.01 0.85
C TRP A 110 -4.09 -15.74 2.18
N SER A 111 -2.92 -16.34 2.41
CA SER A 111 -2.61 -16.94 3.71
C SER A 111 -2.15 -15.86 4.68
N ALA A 112 -2.21 -16.16 5.99
CA ALA A 112 -1.71 -15.23 7.01
C ALA A 112 -0.22 -14.91 6.82
N ASP A 113 0.58 -15.90 6.40
CA ASP A 113 2.01 -15.71 6.15
C ASP A 113 2.25 -14.76 4.96
N GLU A 114 1.46 -14.91 3.90
CA GLU A 114 1.56 -14.04 2.72
C GLU A 114 1.17 -12.60 3.08
N VAL A 115 0.11 -12.42 3.85
CA VAL A 115 -0.33 -11.10 4.29
C VAL A 115 0.70 -10.47 5.20
N LYS A 116 1.27 -11.23 6.12
CA LYS A 116 2.32 -10.75 7.02
C LYS A 116 3.54 -10.29 6.22
N GLY A 117 3.93 -11.06 5.21
CA GLY A 117 5.05 -10.69 4.33
C GLY A 117 4.80 -9.37 3.62
N PHE A 118 3.59 -9.17 3.11
CA PHE A 118 3.18 -7.92 2.48
C PHE A 118 3.23 -6.75 3.46
N VAL A 119 2.64 -6.90 4.64
CA VAL A 119 2.62 -5.84 5.66
C VAL A 119 4.04 -5.49 6.12
N THR A 120 4.90 -6.50 6.29
CA THR A 120 6.30 -6.30 6.68
C THR A 120 7.06 -5.51 5.63
N ALA A 121 6.91 -5.87 4.34
CA ALA A 121 7.55 -5.14 3.25
C ALA A 121 7.06 -3.69 3.19
N LEU A 122 5.76 -3.50 3.38
CA LEU A 122 5.16 -2.17 3.37
C LEU A 122 5.64 -1.33 4.58
N ALA A 123 5.75 -1.95 5.75
CA ALA A 123 6.26 -1.29 6.95
C ALA A 123 7.72 -0.86 6.79
N ASP A 124 8.54 -1.70 6.17
CA ASP A 124 9.95 -1.36 5.90
C ASP A 124 10.04 -0.14 4.97
N LEU A 125 9.23 -0.10 3.92
CA LEU A 125 9.18 1.06 3.01
C LEU A 125 8.65 2.30 3.72
N ALA A 126 7.65 2.14 4.58
CA ALA A 126 7.12 3.25 5.36
C ALA A 126 8.19 3.88 6.25
N GLY A 127 9.04 3.03 6.86
CA GLY A 127 10.16 3.50 7.64
C GLY A 127 11.15 4.32 6.82
N VAL A 128 11.45 3.87 5.61
CA VAL A 128 12.35 4.59 4.68
C VAL A 128 11.71 5.93 4.27
N ALA A 129 10.43 5.90 3.91
CA ALA A 129 9.72 7.12 3.48
C ALA A 129 9.71 8.16 4.59
N ARG A 130 9.40 7.74 5.81
CA ARG A 130 9.36 8.63 6.97
C ARG A 130 10.73 9.21 7.31
N ALA A 131 11.78 8.37 7.27
CA ALA A 131 13.15 8.80 7.55
C ALA A 131 13.66 9.82 6.52
N GLN A 132 13.20 9.72 5.28
CA GLN A 132 13.60 10.59 4.18
C GLN A 132 12.65 11.77 3.94
N GLY A 133 11.52 11.82 4.67
CA GLY A 133 10.50 12.83 4.44
C GLY A 133 9.81 12.70 3.10
N ARG A 134 9.63 11.47 2.61
CA ARG A 134 9.01 11.15 1.33
C ARG A 134 7.66 10.47 1.51
N ALA A 135 6.97 10.23 0.40
CA ALA A 135 5.68 9.58 0.37
C ALA A 135 5.79 8.13 -0.11
N LEU A 136 4.76 7.34 0.17
CA LEU A 136 4.59 6.00 -0.40
C LEU A 136 3.53 6.08 -1.48
N PHE A 137 3.88 5.65 -2.68
CA PHE A 137 2.97 5.59 -3.81
C PHE A 137 2.69 4.15 -4.21
N VAL A 138 1.47 3.89 -4.62
CA VAL A 138 1.05 2.60 -5.17
C VAL A 138 0.66 2.84 -6.63
N TRP A 139 1.41 2.22 -7.53
CA TRP A 139 1.17 2.27 -8.97
C TRP A 139 0.51 0.95 -9.38
N MET A 140 -0.62 1.04 -10.08
CA MET A 140 -1.34 -0.17 -10.50
C MET A 140 -2.01 -0.04 -11.85
#